data_736f5effe1e386727b80f261fb2936dd
#
_entry.id   736f5effe1e386727b80f261fb2936dd
#
_cell.length_a   1.000
_cell.length_b   1.000
_cell.length_c   1.000
_cell.angle_alpha   90.00
_cell.angle_beta   90.00
_cell.angle_gamma   90.00
#
_symmetry.space_group_name_H-M   'P 1'
#
loop_
_entity.id
_entity.type
_entity.pdbx_description
1 polymer ?
#
loop_
_entity_poly.entity_id
_entity_poly.type
_entity_poly.pdbx_seq_one_letter_code
_entity_poly.pdbx_strand_id
1 'polypeptide(L)'
;MSIIDGIRSKIIIWLFGTKRRYKDINLKNIKTILINPKDFIGDTLISFCYARQLKEMYPEANLGLAVTDRNLEFANFCNKNEKVIDSIVKRKDMFKNRKKWDVLLDFSSKENTNKMIWKKILSPKITIVFGEDNEGHYYNRKNVKNYDFICTPSIETHITDYLINSEFSKYFKIEKQKPYIELLEKDVAKMEKFWKSDSEKINEKTQKIKILLVPQGRDRKMKPEEVAELLNNIEDEKIKNIKIIMGRTVGSEEYYKRLVGNINKNLDISLSEKLGINDFILFVATADLVIGVDGGAIHIASSLNKPLLSFYANDKYNLCRWSPKTTADSLQVISNIKGSHNQTYNFSLSEPIKWLNNKIKEIEKDKGN
;
A
#
# COMPACT_ATOMS: atom_id res chain seq x y z
N MET A 1 0.36 -0.30 36.10
CA MET A 1 -0.77 -0.88 35.35
C MET A 1 -1.86 -1.21 36.33
N SER A 2 -3.09 -0.69 36.15
CA SER A 2 -4.11 -0.76 37.18
C SER A 2 -4.79 -2.12 37.19
N ILE A 3 -5.12 -2.62 38.41
CA ILE A 3 -5.92 -3.83 38.62
C ILE A 3 -7.27 -3.70 37.89
N ILE A 4 -7.80 -2.47 37.81
CA ILE A 4 -9.05 -2.11 37.13
C ILE A 4 -8.99 -2.46 35.64
N ASP A 5 -7.88 -2.16 34.95
CA ASP A 5 -7.72 -2.47 33.50
C ASP A 5 -7.72 -3.97 33.25
N GLY A 6 -7.12 -4.75 34.16
CA GLY A 6 -7.13 -6.20 34.06
C GLY A 6 -8.53 -6.81 34.24
N ILE A 7 -9.32 -6.33 35.19
CA ILE A 7 -10.71 -6.77 35.41
C ILE A 7 -11.59 -6.39 34.22
N ARG A 8 -11.49 -5.13 33.76
CA ARG A 8 -12.21 -4.64 32.58
C ARG A 8 -11.93 -5.49 31.35
N SER A 9 -10.67 -5.84 31.11
CA SER A 9 -10.26 -6.67 29.98
C SER A 9 -10.86 -8.08 30.04
N LYS A 10 -10.90 -8.71 31.23
CA LYS A 10 -11.53 -10.02 31.42
C LYS A 10 -13.03 -9.99 31.11
N ILE A 11 -13.75 -8.95 31.56
CA ILE A 11 -15.17 -8.78 31.26
C ILE A 11 -15.40 -8.61 29.76
N ILE A 12 -14.58 -7.80 29.09
CA ILE A 12 -14.67 -7.58 27.65
C ILE A 12 -14.41 -8.87 26.89
N ILE A 13 -13.39 -9.66 27.28
CA ILE A 13 -13.10 -10.96 26.67
C ILE A 13 -14.27 -11.93 26.87
N TRP A 14 -14.84 -11.98 28.07
CA TRP A 14 -15.99 -12.82 28.35
C TRP A 14 -17.20 -12.50 27.47
N LEU A 15 -17.51 -11.20 27.28
CA LEU A 15 -18.65 -10.75 26.47
C LEU A 15 -18.39 -10.88 24.96
N PHE A 16 -17.19 -10.53 24.49
CA PHE A 16 -16.92 -10.29 23.07
C PHE A 16 -15.73 -11.10 22.53
N GLY A 17 -14.92 -11.70 23.40
CA GLY A 17 -13.69 -12.40 23.01
C GLY A 17 -13.90 -13.81 22.51
N THR A 18 -15.13 -14.33 22.54
CA THR A 18 -15.46 -15.68 22.12
C THR A 18 -16.50 -15.71 21.02
N LYS A 19 -16.43 -16.71 20.16
CA LYS A 19 -17.37 -16.95 19.08
C LYS A 19 -17.93 -18.38 19.19
N ARG A 20 -19.20 -18.56 18.89
CA ARG A 20 -19.78 -19.90 18.69
C ARG A 20 -19.16 -20.49 17.42
N ARG A 21 -18.47 -21.61 17.53
CA ARG A 21 -17.90 -22.32 16.39
C ARG A 21 -18.96 -23.19 15.72
N TYR A 22 -18.97 -23.16 14.40
CA TYR A 22 -19.74 -24.11 13.62
C TYR A 22 -18.95 -25.43 13.53
N LYS A 23 -19.63 -26.56 13.74
CA LYS A 23 -18.98 -27.88 13.71
C LYS A 23 -18.57 -28.29 12.29
N ASP A 24 -19.40 -27.97 11.31
CA ASP A 24 -19.21 -28.36 9.92
C ASP A 24 -18.90 -27.13 9.07
N ILE A 25 -17.63 -26.69 9.10
CA ILE A 25 -17.16 -25.59 8.26
C ILE A 25 -16.83 -26.16 6.88
N ASN A 26 -17.64 -25.78 5.88
CA ASN A 26 -17.40 -26.11 4.49
C ASN A 26 -17.05 -24.84 3.70
N LEU A 27 -15.78 -24.69 3.33
CA LEU A 27 -15.31 -23.56 2.53
C LEU A 27 -15.60 -23.72 1.01
N LYS A 28 -16.22 -24.82 0.56
CA LYS A 28 -16.54 -25.00 -0.87
C LYS A 28 -17.76 -24.18 -1.32
N ASN A 29 -18.70 -23.92 -0.42
CA ASN A 29 -20.00 -23.30 -0.75
C ASN A 29 -20.18 -21.96 -0.02
N ILE A 30 -19.34 -20.98 -0.35
CA ILE A 30 -19.39 -19.63 0.20
C ILE A 30 -20.11 -18.69 -0.77
N LYS A 31 -21.06 -17.91 -0.24
CA LYS A 31 -21.83 -16.94 -1.03
C LYS A 31 -21.48 -15.49 -0.73
N THR A 32 -20.96 -15.21 0.47
CA THR A 32 -20.66 -13.83 0.88
C THR A 32 -19.38 -13.78 1.67
N ILE A 33 -18.43 -12.91 1.27
CA ILE A 33 -17.12 -12.77 1.90
C ILE A 33 -16.87 -11.29 2.19
N LEU A 34 -16.51 -10.98 3.43
CA LEU A 34 -16.05 -9.65 3.82
C LEU A 34 -14.55 -9.64 4.03
N ILE A 35 -13.83 -8.83 3.29
CA ILE A 35 -12.40 -8.57 3.46
C ILE A 35 -12.24 -7.39 4.41
N ASN A 36 -11.49 -7.57 5.51
CA ASN A 36 -11.21 -6.53 6.51
C ASN A 36 -9.70 -6.24 6.57
N PRO A 37 -9.17 -5.31 5.75
CA PRO A 37 -7.76 -4.90 5.79
C PRO A 37 -7.46 -4.03 7.00
N LYS A 38 -6.17 -3.66 7.16
CA LYS A 38 -5.78 -2.48 7.94
C LYS A 38 -6.19 -1.21 7.19
N ASP A 39 -6.12 -0.06 7.88
CA ASP A 39 -6.65 1.22 7.36
C ASP A 39 -5.67 1.99 6.46
N PHE A 40 -4.65 1.33 5.91
CA PHE A 40 -3.64 1.98 5.07
C PHE A 40 -3.89 1.72 3.58
N ILE A 41 -3.36 2.62 2.75
CA ILE A 41 -3.49 2.55 1.28
C ILE A 41 -2.94 1.22 0.74
N GLY A 42 -1.71 0.83 1.17
CA GLY A 42 -1.12 -0.44 0.75
C GLY A 42 -1.98 -1.65 1.11
N ASP A 43 -2.48 -1.74 2.36
CA ASP A 43 -3.35 -2.85 2.80
C ASP A 43 -4.67 -2.88 2.01
N THR A 44 -5.24 -1.70 1.71
CA THR A 44 -6.45 -1.61 0.90
C THR A 44 -6.19 -2.08 -0.54
N LEU A 45 -5.09 -1.67 -1.13
CA LEU A 45 -4.66 -2.10 -2.46
C LEU A 45 -4.48 -3.62 -2.55
N ILE A 46 -3.82 -4.23 -1.57
CA ILE A 46 -3.65 -5.68 -1.49
C ILE A 46 -5.00 -6.41 -1.37
N SER A 47 -6.01 -5.77 -0.77
CA SER A 47 -7.35 -6.37 -0.68
C SER A 47 -8.00 -6.59 -2.04
N PHE A 48 -7.64 -5.81 -3.05
CA PHE A 48 -8.08 -6.05 -4.43
C PHE A 48 -7.41 -7.31 -5.02
N CYS A 49 -6.15 -7.60 -4.67
CA CYS A 49 -5.52 -8.88 -5.03
C CYS A 49 -6.31 -10.06 -4.44
N TYR A 50 -6.66 -9.96 -3.15
CA TYR A 50 -7.48 -10.99 -2.51
C TYR A 50 -8.86 -11.10 -3.13
N ALA A 51 -9.49 -9.98 -3.49
CA ALA A 51 -10.79 -9.99 -4.13
C ALA A 51 -10.75 -10.74 -5.47
N ARG A 52 -9.73 -10.52 -6.29
CA ARG A 52 -9.54 -11.28 -7.55
C ARG A 52 -9.36 -12.77 -7.29
N GLN A 53 -8.47 -13.15 -6.38
CA GLN A 53 -8.27 -14.55 -5.99
C GLN A 53 -9.57 -15.19 -5.48
N LEU A 54 -10.36 -14.44 -4.70
CA LEU A 54 -11.65 -14.91 -4.21
C LEU A 54 -12.69 -15.05 -5.31
N LYS A 55 -12.73 -14.16 -6.30
CA LYS A 55 -13.62 -14.27 -7.47
C LYS A 55 -13.25 -15.46 -8.36
N GLU A 56 -11.96 -15.81 -8.47
CA GLU A 56 -11.52 -17.04 -9.15
C GLU A 56 -12.03 -18.31 -8.42
N MET A 57 -11.97 -18.32 -7.08
CA MET A 57 -12.44 -19.44 -6.26
C MET A 57 -13.98 -19.51 -6.17
N TYR A 58 -14.63 -18.34 -6.12
CA TYR A 58 -16.06 -18.19 -5.91
C TYR A 58 -16.64 -17.13 -6.86
N PRO A 59 -16.84 -17.45 -8.16
CA PRO A 59 -17.28 -16.46 -9.16
C PRO A 59 -18.57 -15.75 -8.77
N GLU A 60 -19.52 -16.49 -8.18
CA GLU A 60 -20.85 -16.01 -7.81
C GLU A 60 -20.92 -15.40 -6.39
N ALA A 61 -19.80 -15.41 -5.64
CA ALA A 61 -19.84 -14.87 -4.29
C ALA A 61 -19.87 -13.33 -4.29
N ASN A 62 -20.69 -12.76 -3.41
CA ASN A 62 -20.71 -11.33 -3.15
C ASN A 62 -19.53 -10.96 -2.24
N LEU A 63 -18.64 -10.10 -2.73
CA LEU A 63 -17.46 -9.65 -2.01
C LEU A 63 -17.67 -8.24 -1.43
N GLY A 64 -17.48 -8.13 -0.13
CA GLY A 64 -17.44 -6.84 0.58
C GLY A 64 -16.02 -6.45 0.99
N LEU A 65 -15.75 -5.15 0.97
CA LEU A 65 -14.52 -4.58 1.53
C LEU A 65 -14.86 -3.68 2.70
N ALA A 66 -14.38 -4.05 3.90
CA ALA A 66 -14.56 -3.22 5.10
C ALA A 66 -13.58 -2.05 5.09
N VAL A 67 -14.12 -0.84 5.24
CA VAL A 67 -13.36 0.40 5.20
C VAL A 67 -13.65 1.30 6.39
N THR A 68 -12.73 2.21 6.66
CA THR A 68 -12.92 3.39 7.53
C THR A 68 -12.97 4.65 6.66
N ASP A 69 -13.27 5.79 7.28
CA ASP A 69 -13.26 7.06 6.52
C ASP A 69 -11.86 7.39 5.95
N ARG A 70 -10.79 6.79 6.52
CA ARG A 70 -9.40 6.99 6.06
C ARG A 70 -9.09 6.39 4.67
N ASN A 71 -9.64 5.21 4.37
CA ASN A 71 -9.34 4.48 3.14
C ASN A 71 -10.55 4.33 2.21
N LEU A 72 -11.69 4.91 2.57
CA LEU A 72 -12.94 4.83 1.80
C LEU A 72 -12.78 5.41 0.39
N GLU A 73 -12.20 6.61 0.29
CA GLU A 73 -12.04 7.31 -1.00
C GLU A 73 -11.14 6.50 -1.94
N PHE A 74 -10.03 5.99 -1.44
CA PHE A 74 -9.11 5.13 -2.19
C PHE A 74 -9.78 3.82 -2.64
N ALA A 75 -10.52 3.16 -1.75
CA ALA A 75 -11.23 1.93 -2.08
C ALA A 75 -12.28 2.15 -3.18
N ASN A 76 -13.06 3.23 -3.08
CA ASN A 76 -14.03 3.59 -4.11
C ASN A 76 -13.36 3.89 -5.45
N PHE A 77 -12.22 4.60 -5.45
CA PHE A 77 -11.49 4.93 -6.64
C PHE A 77 -11.00 3.65 -7.37
N CYS A 78 -10.35 2.76 -6.65
CA CYS A 78 -9.86 1.50 -7.24
C CYS A 78 -11.02 0.64 -7.77
N ASN A 79 -12.11 0.55 -7.01
CA ASN A 79 -13.25 -0.29 -7.41
C ASN A 79 -14.08 0.28 -8.54
N LYS A 80 -14.01 1.58 -8.81
CA LYS A 80 -14.82 2.26 -9.84
C LYS A 80 -14.63 1.65 -11.23
N ASN A 81 -13.41 1.32 -11.57
CA ASN A 81 -13.05 0.77 -12.88
C ASN A 81 -13.04 -0.77 -12.86
N GLU A 82 -12.41 -1.37 -11.86
CA GLU A 82 -12.21 -2.82 -11.77
C GLU A 82 -13.49 -3.59 -11.40
N LYS A 83 -14.34 -3.01 -10.52
CA LYS A 83 -15.63 -3.59 -10.07
C LYS A 83 -15.54 -5.01 -9.53
N VAL A 84 -14.41 -5.38 -8.94
CA VAL A 84 -14.20 -6.71 -8.35
C VAL A 84 -14.84 -6.84 -6.96
N ILE A 85 -15.06 -5.71 -6.27
CA ILE A 85 -15.75 -5.63 -4.98
C ILE A 85 -17.21 -5.26 -5.22
N ASP A 86 -18.14 -6.10 -4.77
CA ASP A 86 -19.58 -5.86 -4.93
C ASP A 86 -20.12 -4.80 -3.96
N SER A 87 -19.49 -4.66 -2.77
CA SER A 87 -19.94 -3.67 -1.78
C SER A 87 -18.80 -3.11 -0.94
N ILE A 88 -18.74 -1.78 -0.80
CA ILE A 88 -17.85 -1.09 0.14
C ILE A 88 -18.63 -0.89 1.47
N VAL A 89 -18.12 -1.50 2.55
CA VAL A 89 -18.80 -1.58 3.84
C VAL A 89 -18.08 -0.73 4.87
N LYS A 90 -18.70 0.37 5.33
CA LYS A 90 -18.11 1.15 6.42
C LYS A 90 -18.16 0.35 7.73
N ARG A 91 -17.04 0.23 8.44
CA ARG A 91 -17.00 -0.51 9.72
C ARG A 91 -17.98 0.02 10.76
N LYS A 92 -18.34 1.31 10.75
CA LYS A 92 -19.35 1.89 11.62
C LYS A 92 -20.76 1.36 11.34
N ASP A 93 -21.03 0.83 10.13
CA ASP A 93 -22.34 0.29 9.73
C ASP A 93 -22.48 -1.21 10.10
N MET A 94 -21.83 -1.66 11.17
CA MET A 94 -21.80 -3.08 11.60
C MET A 94 -23.18 -3.68 11.87
N PHE A 95 -24.11 -2.90 12.42
CA PHE A 95 -25.48 -3.37 12.68
C PHE A 95 -26.26 -3.65 11.40
N LYS A 96 -26.10 -2.80 10.38
CA LYS A 96 -26.73 -3.00 9.06
C LYS A 96 -26.19 -4.22 8.33
N ASN A 97 -24.96 -4.65 8.67
CA ASN A 97 -24.26 -5.76 8.05
C ASN A 97 -24.24 -7.03 8.92
N ARG A 98 -25.00 -7.04 10.02
CA ARG A 98 -25.08 -8.16 10.94
C ARG A 98 -25.59 -9.43 10.24
N LYS A 99 -24.87 -10.56 10.42
CA LYS A 99 -25.21 -11.88 9.89
C LYS A 99 -25.30 -11.97 8.35
N LYS A 100 -24.79 -10.99 7.62
CA LYS A 100 -24.80 -11.00 6.15
C LYS A 100 -23.65 -11.80 5.53
N TRP A 101 -22.60 -12.11 6.31
CA TRP A 101 -21.37 -12.64 5.79
C TRP A 101 -21.16 -14.10 6.18
N ASP A 102 -20.92 -14.95 5.17
CA ASP A 102 -20.49 -16.33 5.41
C ASP A 102 -19.07 -16.33 5.97
N VAL A 103 -18.16 -15.58 5.35
CA VAL A 103 -16.76 -15.50 5.74
C VAL A 103 -16.35 -14.05 6.02
N LEU A 104 -15.64 -13.85 7.11
CA LEU A 104 -14.86 -12.65 7.39
C LEU A 104 -13.37 -13.00 7.28
N LEU A 105 -12.65 -12.33 6.39
CA LEU A 105 -11.18 -12.36 6.32
C LEU A 105 -10.63 -11.15 7.07
N ASP A 106 -10.01 -11.38 8.22
CA ASP A 106 -9.52 -10.32 9.09
C ASP A 106 -7.98 -10.24 9.04
N PHE A 107 -7.47 -9.25 8.30
CA PHE A 107 -6.04 -8.95 8.19
C PHE A 107 -5.51 -8.00 9.26
N SER A 108 -6.33 -7.68 10.24
CA SER A 108 -5.93 -6.84 11.36
C SER A 108 -5.04 -7.60 12.34
N SER A 109 -3.82 -7.13 12.53
CA SER A 109 -2.78 -7.86 13.29
C SER A 109 -2.99 -7.89 14.81
N LYS A 110 -3.69 -6.91 15.38
CA LYS A 110 -3.87 -6.81 16.85
C LYS A 110 -5.34 -6.76 17.22
N GLU A 111 -5.72 -7.58 18.21
CA GLU A 111 -7.04 -7.47 18.81
C GLU A 111 -7.13 -6.24 19.74
N ASN A 112 -8.29 -5.64 19.77
CA ASN A 112 -8.67 -4.62 20.74
C ASN A 112 -10.17 -4.68 21.00
N THR A 113 -10.63 -3.94 22.02
CA THR A 113 -12.04 -3.91 22.43
C THR A 113 -12.98 -3.62 21.24
N ASN A 114 -12.68 -2.60 20.46
CA ASN A 114 -13.57 -2.19 19.35
C ASN A 114 -13.66 -3.29 18.27
N LYS A 115 -12.57 -3.96 17.95
CA LYS A 115 -12.59 -5.08 16.99
C LYS A 115 -13.36 -6.28 17.51
N MET A 116 -13.23 -6.62 18.79
CA MET A 116 -14.00 -7.71 19.39
C MET A 116 -15.49 -7.42 19.36
N ILE A 117 -15.90 -6.20 19.74
CA ILE A 117 -17.28 -5.76 19.66
C ILE A 117 -17.78 -5.79 18.20
N TRP A 118 -17.00 -5.24 17.28
CA TRP A 118 -17.33 -5.21 15.85
C TRP A 118 -17.57 -6.61 15.29
N LYS A 119 -16.64 -7.55 15.51
CA LYS A 119 -16.79 -8.94 15.06
C LYS A 119 -18.02 -9.62 15.68
N LYS A 120 -18.28 -9.38 16.98
CA LYS A 120 -19.43 -9.95 17.68
C LYS A 120 -20.76 -9.46 17.11
N ILE A 121 -20.85 -8.16 16.82
CA ILE A 121 -22.06 -7.56 16.24
C ILE A 121 -22.23 -8.01 14.80
N LEU A 122 -21.16 -7.96 13.98
CA LEU A 122 -21.17 -8.41 12.59
C LEU A 122 -21.61 -9.87 12.48
N SER A 123 -21.15 -10.71 13.41
CA SER A 123 -21.54 -12.12 13.56
C SER A 123 -21.42 -12.93 12.25
N PRO A 124 -20.23 -12.97 11.60
CA PRO A 124 -20.02 -13.81 10.43
C PRO A 124 -20.08 -15.30 10.81
N LYS A 125 -20.45 -16.15 9.86
CA LYS A 125 -20.48 -17.60 10.11
C LYS A 125 -19.05 -18.12 10.35
N ILE A 126 -18.10 -17.73 9.52
CA ILE A 126 -16.69 -18.14 9.59
C ILE A 126 -15.82 -16.89 9.72
N THR A 127 -14.82 -16.93 10.59
CA THR A 127 -13.80 -15.87 10.72
C THR A 127 -12.42 -16.48 10.55
N ILE A 128 -11.69 -16.02 9.54
CA ILE A 128 -10.29 -16.36 9.30
C ILE A 128 -9.45 -15.14 9.61
N VAL A 129 -8.51 -15.28 10.54
CA VAL A 129 -7.62 -14.18 10.95
C VAL A 129 -6.24 -14.41 10.36
N PHE A 130 -5.67 -13.35 9.77
CA PHE A 130 -4.32 -13.36 9.22
C PHE A 130 -3.38 -12.54 10.09
N GLY A 131 -2.23 -13.11 10.41
CA GLY A 131 -1.18 -12.41 11.16
C GLY A 131 -0.56 -13.24 12.25
N GLU A 132 0.47 -12.70 12.84
CA GLU A 132 1.18 -13.32 13.95
C GLU A 132 0.34 -13.31 15.24
N ASP A 133 0.67 -14.22 16.15
CA ASP A 133 0.18 -14.18 17.51
C ASP A 133 0.85 -13.03 18.27
N ASN A 134 0.43 -11.82 17.94
CA ASN A 134 0.91 -10.64 18.64
C ASN A 134 0.34 -10.68 20.05
N GLU A 135 1.17 -10.97 20.99
CA GLU A 135 0.87 -10.89 22.41
C GLU A 135 0.59 -9.42 22.79
N GLY A 136 -0.64 -9.02 22.56
CA GLY A 136 -1.17 -7.81 23.19
C GLY A 136 -1.27 -8.09 24.69
N HIS A 137 -0.89 -7.12 25.51
CA HIS A 137 -0.83 -7.29 26.96
C HIS A 137 -2.11 -7.88 27.57
N TYR A 138 -3.29 -7.41 27.11
CA TYR A 138 -4.59 -7.88 27.59
C TYR A 138 -5.30 -8.80 26.60
N TYR A 139 -5.10 -8.61 25.30
CA TYR A 139 -5.80 -9.34 24.25
C TYR A 139 -4.79 -10.05 23.36
N ASN A 140 -4.75 -11.35 23.46
CA ASN A 140 -3.86 -12.22 22.67
C ASN A 140 -4.61 -13.45 22.20
N ARG A 141 -3.97 -14.27 21.38
CA ARG A 141 -4.57 -15.50 20.83
C ARG A 141 -4.83 -16.59 21.87
N LYS A 142 -4.26 -16.50 23.07
CA LYS A 142 -4.53 -17.44 24.17
C LYS A 142 -5.90 -17.18 24.79
N ASN A 143 -6.28 -15.90 24.93
CA ASN A 143 -7.50 -15.49 25.64
C ASN A 143 -8.64 -15.01 24.72
N VAL A 144 -8.36 -14.54 23.49
CA VAL A 144 -9.38 -14.14 22.52
C VAL A 144 -9.57 -15.24 21.48
N LYS A 145 -10.75 -15.85 21.43
CA LYS A 145 -11.15 -16.98 20.58
C LYS A 145 -12.31 -16.63 19.65
N ASN A 146 -12.33 -15.42 19.11
CA ASN A 146 -13.38 -14.89 18.23
C ASN A 146 -13.13 -15.19 16.73
N TYR A 147 -12.50 -16.31 16.44
CA TYR A 147 -12.14 -16.79 15.09
C TYR A 147 -12.33 -18.31 14.98
N ASP A 148 -12.42 -18.81 13.76
CA ASP A 148 -12.46 -20.23 13.45
C ASP A 148 -11.08 -20.73 13.01
N PHE A 149 -10.39 -19.96 12.18
CA PHE A 149 -9.04 -20.28 11.70
C PHE A 149 -8.07 -19.13 11.93
N ILE A 150 -6.81 -19.48 12.19
CA ILE A 150 -5.67 -18.55 12.16
C ILE A 150 -4.77 -18.97 11.01
N CYS A 151 -4.46 -18.03 10.16
CA CYS A 151 -3.42 -18.14 9.15
C CYS A 151 -2.23 -17.29 9.60
N THR A 152 -1.11 -17.93 9.90
CA THR A 152 0.16 -17.27 10.25
C THR A 152 1.15 -17.49 9.12
N PRO A 153 1.17 -16.61 8.10
CA PRO A 153 2.13 -16.74 7.01
C PRO A 153 3.56 -16.65 7.54
N SER A 154 4.49 -17.37 6.90
CA SER A 154 5.90 -17.27 7.26
C SER A 154 6.42 -15.85 7.07
N ILE A 155 7.52 -15.51 7.73
CA ILE A 155 8.15 -14.18 7.60
C ILE A 155 8.52 -13.87 6.14
N GLU A 156 8.78 -14.88 5.34
CA GLU A 156 9.17 -14.77 3.94
C GLU A 156 7.98 -14.68 2.98
N THR A 157 6.76 -14.84 3.49
CA THR A 157 5.56 -14.77 2.65
C THR A 157 5.22 -13.31 2.32
N HIS A 158 5.21 -12.99 1.03
CA HIS A 158 4.71 -11.70 0.58
C HIS A 158 3.23 -11.53 0.91
N ILE A 159 2.80 -10.31 1.24
CA ILE A 159 1.44 -10.06 1.71
C ILE A 159 0.36 -10.45 0.68
N THR A 160 0.62 -10.34 -0.62
CA THR A 160 -0.31 -10.79 -1.67
C THR A 160 -0.57 -12.29 -1.68
N ASP A 161 0.31 -13.07 -1.06
CA ASP A 161 0.28 -14.52 -1.11
C ASP A 161 -0.35 -15.15 0.16
N TYR A 162 -0.96 -14.33 1.03
CA TYR A 162 -1.54 -14.80 2.28
C TYR A 162 -2.69 -15.79 2.09
N LEU A 163 -3.56 -15.63 1.07
CA LEU A 163 -4.62 -16.58 0.79
C LEU A 163 -4.08 -17.94 0.33
N ILE A 164 -2.95 -17.96 -0.39
CA ILE A 164 -2.28 -19.20 -0.83
C ILE A 164 -1.83 -20.04 0.37
N ASN A 165 -1.49 -19.38 1.49
CA ASN A 165 -1.05 -20.03 2.73
C ASN A 165 -2.19 -20.14 3.77
N SER A 166 -3.44 -20.13 3.35
CA SER A 166 -4.62 -20.18 4.23
C SER A 166 -5.41 -21.49 4.09
N GLU A 167 -6.47 -21.62 4.87
CA GLU A 167 -7.39 -22.76 4.80
C GLU A 167 -7.99 -22.97 3.40
N PHE A 168 -8.09 -21.93 2.57
CA PHE A 168 -8.61 -22.04 1.21
C PHE A 168 -7.75 -22.92 0.30
N SER A 169 -6.44 -22.95 0.50
CA SER A 169 -5.51 -23.75 -0.32
C SER A 169 -5.75 -25.26 -0.20
N LYS A 170 -6.47 -25.71 0.83
CA LYS A 170 -6.90 -27.11 0.97
C LYS A 170 -8.00 -27.50 -0.02
N TYR A 171 -8.70 -26.53 -0.57
CA TYR A 171 -9.86 -26.75 -1.42
C TYR A 171 -9.69 -26.20 -2.83
N PHE A 172 -8.82 -25.21 -3.02
CA PHE A 172 -8.63 -24.48 -4.28
C PHE A 172 -7.14 -24.32 -4.61
N LYS A 173 -6.82 -24.39 -5.89
CA LYS A 173 -5.58 -23.89 -6.43
C LYS A 173 -5.69 -22.39 -6.52
N ILE A 174 -4.86 -21.63 -5.81
CA ILE A 174 -4.91 -20.18 -5.75
C ILE A 174 -3.72 -19.62 -6.54
N GLU A 175 -4.01 -18.87 -7.60
CA GLU A 175 -2.97 -18.24 -8.41
C GLU A 175 -2.42 -16.97 -7.73
N LYS A 176 -1.12 -16.72 -7.94
CA LYS A 176 -0.49 -15.50 -7.45
C LYS A 176 -1.00 -14.29 -8.22
N GLN A 177 -1.38 -13.25 -7.47
CA GLN A 177 -1.83 -11.98 -8.03
C GLN A 177 -0.82 -10.88 -7.77
N LYS A 178 -0.70 -9.94 -8.72
CA LYS A 178 0.06 -8.69 -8.52
C LYS A 178 -0.92 -7.56 -8.23
N PRO A 179 -0.54 -6.60 -7.37
CA PRO A 179 -1.31 -5.38 -7.22
C PRO A 179 -1.34 -4.65 -8.56
N TYR A 180 -2.51 -4.17 -8.97
CA TYR A 180 -2.66 -3.22 -10.05
C TYR A 180 -3.81 -2.27 -9.76
N ILE A 181 -3.81 -1.12 -10.41
CA ILE A 181 -4.87 -0.13 -10.40
C ILE A 181 -5.27 0.13 -11.85
N GLU A 182 -6.53 -0.13 -12.18
CA GLU A 182 -7.07 0.18 -13.49
C GLU A 182 -7.44 1.65 -13.58
N LEU A 183 -6.93 2.34 -14.60
CA LEU A 183 -7.17 3.77 -14.83
C LEU A 183 -7.75 4.00 -16.22
N LEU A 184 -8.60 5.01 -16.33
CA LEU A 184 -9.07 5.49 -17.62
C LEU A 184 -8.07 6.55 -18.16
N GLU A 185 -7.61 6.39 -19.38
CA GLU A 185 -6.67 7.29 -20.05
C GLU A 185 -7.11 8.75 -19.99
N LYS A 186 -8.40 9.03 -20.19
CA LYS A 186 -8.97 10.38 -20.09
C LYS A 186 -8.80 11.03 -18.71
N ASP A 187 -8.76 10.24 -17.66
CA ASP A 187 -8.58 10.76 -16.29
C ASP A 187 -7.10 11.01 -16.02
N VAL A 188 -6.22 10.16 -16.51
CA VAL A 188 -4.76 10.34 -16.45
C VAL A 188 -4.35 11.60 -17.22
N ALA A 189 -4.87 11.80 -18.43
CA ALA A 189 -4.55 12.95 -19.26
C ALA A 189 -4.83 14.32 -18.59
N LYS A 190 -5.81 14.39 -17.69
CA LYS A 190 -6.11 15.61 -16.92
C LYS A 190 -4.96 16.05 -16.00
N MET A 191 -4.11 15.11 -15.58
CA MET A 191 -3.00 15.39 -14.67
C MET A 191 -1.72 15.85 -15.39
N GLU A 192 -1.68 15.75 -16.72
CA GLU A 192 -0.55 16.24 -17.52
C GLU A 192 -0.25 17.73 -17.32
N LYS A 193 -1.27 18.52 -17.01
CA LYS A 193 -1.13 19.97 -16.73
C LYS A 193 -0.17 20.27 -15.59
N PHE A 194 -0.02 19.40 -14.60
CA PHE A 194 0.87 19.61 -13.44
C PHE A 194 2.36 19.54 -13.83
N TRP A 195 2.67 18.91 -14.96
CA TRP A 195 4.03 18.84 -15.49
C TRP A 195 4.41 20.01 -16.38
N LYS A 196 3.43 20.80 -16.85
CA LYS A 196 3.68 21.96 -17.71
C LYS A 196 3.97 23.20 -16.84
N SER A 197 5.07 23.88 -17.13
CA SER A 197 5.31 25.25 -16.60
C SER A 197 4.53 26.28 -17.44
N ASP A 198 4.26 27.46 -16.88
CA ASP A 198 3.56 28.52 -17.63
C ASP A 198 4.31 28.97 -18.87
N SER A 199 5.64 28.85 -18.87
CA SER A 199 6.50 29.12 -20.01
C SER A 199 6.52 28.02 -21.10
N GLU A 200 6.18 26.78 -20.75
CA GLU A 200 6.18 25.61 -21.67
C GLU A 200 4.87 25.48 -22.46
N LYS A 201 3.84 26.27 -22.14
CA LYS A 201 2.59 26.30 -22.92
C LYS A 201 2.80 26.82 -24.37
N ILE A 202 3.98 27.35 -24.68
CA ILE A 202 4.27 28.03 -25.98
C ILE A 202 5.12 27.15 -26.92
N ASN A 203 5.85 26.13 -26.41
CA ASN A 203 6.72 25.27 -27.25
C ASN A 203 6.53 23.79 -26.97
N GLU A 204 5.75 23.10 -27.80
CA GLU A 204 5.41 21.67 -27.67
C GLU A 204 6.54 20.69 -28.07
N LYS A 205 7.76 21.14 -28.42
CA LYS A 205 8.74 20.32 -29.14
C LYS A 205 9.62 19.39 -28.30
N THR A 206 9.69 19.50 -26.98
CA THR A 206 10.49 18.57 -26.15
C THR A 206 9.74 18.17 -24.90
N GLN A 207 9.21 16.94 -24.92
CA GLN A 207 8.55 16.39 -23.76
C GLN A 207 9.59 15.96 -22.71
N LYS A 208 9.75 16.75 -21.63
CA LYS A 208 10.65 16.41 -20.52
C LYS A 208 10.33 15.05 -19.90
N ILE A 209 11.34 14.40 -19.37
CA ILE A 209 11.21 13.19 -18.55
C ILE A 209 10.63 13.60 -17.19
N LYS A 210 9.51 12.99 -16.81
CA LYS A 210 8.75 13.31 -15.62
C LYS A 210 9.16 12.42 -14.46
N ILE A 211 9.89 12.95 -13.50
CA ILE A 211 10.32 12.22 -12.29
C ILE A 211 9.47 12.67 -11.11
N LEU A 212 8.69 11.74 -10.57
CA LEU A 212 7.98 11.96 -9.32
C LEU A 212 8.85 11.51 -8.13
N LEU A 213 9.19 12.46 -7.27
CA LEU A 213 9.97 12.24 -6.06
C LEU A 213 9.05 12.16 -4.84
N VAL A 214 9.06 11.04 -4.11
CA VAL A 214 8.25 10.82 -2.91
C VAL A 214 9.11 10.34 -1.73
N PRO A 215 10.00 11.20 -1.22
CA PRO A 215 11.04 10.83 -0.25
C PRO A 215 10.51 10.72 1.18
N GLN A 216 9.22 11.00 1.38
CA GLN A 216 8.56 11.00 2.69
C GLN A 216 7.32 10.12 2.67
N GLY A 217 7.31 9.11 3.54
CA GLY A 217 6.12 8.36 3.95
C GLY A 217 5.60 8.87 5.30
N ARG A 218 4.70 8.11 5.93
CA ARG A 218 4.16 8.48 7.24
C ARG A 218 5.24 8.47 8.34
N ASP A 219 5.94 7.36 8.48
CA ASP A 219 6.94 7.12 9.53
C ASP A 219 8.36 6.91 8.96
N ARG A 220 8.50 6.98 7.65
CA ARG A 220 9.74 6.75 6.90
C ARG A 220 10.10 7.97 6.07
N LYS A 221 11.37 8.36 6.15
CA LYS A 221 11.87 9.54 5.43
C LYS A 221 13.32 9.30 5.02
N MET A 222 13.63 9.58 3.76
CA MET A 222 15.02 9.75 3.34
C MET A 222 15.58 11.05 3.90
N LYS A 223 16.87 11.12 4.12
CA LYS A 223 17.52 12.41 4.45
C LYS A 223 17.55 13.30 3.20
N PRO A 224 17.22 14.60 3.31
CA PRO A 224 17.30 15.51 2.17
C PRO A 224 18.68 15.51 1.51
N GLU A 225 19.73 15.34 2.29
CA GLU A 225 21.13 15.31 1.85
C GLU A 225 21.40 14.08 0.94
N GLU A 226 20.89 12.91 1.29
CA GLU A 226 21.04 11.69 0.47
C GLU A 226 20.24 11.79 -0.84
N VAL A 227 19.07 12.41 -0.79
CA VAL A 227 18.27 12.67 -2.01
C VAL A 227 18.98 13.69 -2.89
N ALA A 228 19.54 14.76 -2.31
CA ALA A 228 20.32 15.74 -3.05
C ALA A 228 21.58 15.11 -3.68
N GLU A 229 22.28 14.23 -2.97
CA GLU A 229 23.43 13.49 -3.51
C GLU A 229 23.03 12.66 -4.73
N LEU A 230 21.90 11.92 -4.64
CA LEU A 230 21.37 11.16 -5.77
C LEU A 230 21.09 12.06 -6.98
N LEU A 231 20.41 13.20 -6.78
CA LEU A 231 20.03 14.12 -7.84
C LEU A 231 21.22 14.92 -8.41
N ASN A 232 22.20 15.28 -7.58
CA ASN A 232 23.42 15.96 -8.00
C ASN A 232 24.32 15.10 -8.89
N ASN A 233 24.14 13.78 -8.88
CA ASN A 233 24.86 12.83 -9.72
C ASN A 233 24.12 12.46 -11.02
N ILE A 234 23.02 13.13 -11.35
CA ILE A 234 22.41 13.06 -12.69
C ILE A 234 23.40 13.70 -13.69
N GLU A 235 23.63 13.04 -14.83
CA GLU A 235 24.52 13.50 -15.90
C GLU A 235 24.08 14.90 -16.41
N ASP A 236 25.03 15.84 -16.55
CA ASP A 236 24.73 17.25 -16.87
C ASP A 236 23.98 17.43 -18.18
N GLU A 237 24.29 16.62 -19.19
CA GLU A 237 23.62 16.61 -20.49
C GLU A 237 22.12 16.26 -20.41
N LYS A 238 21.69 15.57 -19.35
CA LYS A 238 20.30 15.11 -19.13
C LYS A 238 19.44 16.14 -18.40
N ILE A 239 20.06 17.01 -17.62
CA ILE A 239 19.38 17.92 -16.68
C ILE A 239 18.28 18.74 -17.35
N LYS A 240 18.55 19.30 -18.53
CA LYS A 240 17.60 20.16 -19.28
C LYS A 240 16.33 19.42 -19.75
N ASN A 241 16.44 18.09 -19.90
CA ASN A 241 15.36 17.23 -20.40
C ASN A 241 14.54 16.59 -19.27
N ILE A 242 14.79 16.95 -18.01
CA ILE A 242 14.15 16.37 -16.85
C ILE A 242 13.29 17.42 -16.14
N LYS A 243 12.14 17.01 -15.66
CA LYS A 243 11.33 17.75 -14.68
C LYS A 243 11.07 16.88 -13.48
N ILE A 244 11.41 17.38 -12.30
CA ILE A 244 11.22 16.69 -11.03
C ILE A 244 10.10 17.37 -10.24
N ILE A 245 9.10 16.62 -9.82
CA ILE A 245 8.10 17.15 -8.89
C ILE A 245 8.14 16.29 -7.62
N MET A 246 8.37 16.95 -6.48
CA MET A 246 8.28 16.31 -5.18
C MET A 246 6.83 16.28 -4.71
N GLY A 247 6.32 15.08 -4.43
CA GLY A 247 4.96 14.91 -3.90
C GLY A 247 4.80 15.53 -2.52
N ARG A 248 3.73 16.32 -2.34
CA ARG A 248 3.45 17.04 -1.10
C ARG A 248 2.80 16.13 -0.06
N THR A 249 3.37 16.11 1.13
CA THR A 249 2.85 15.46 2.33
C THR A 249 2.95 16.42 3.53
N VAL A 250 2.56 16.00 4.72
CA VAL A 250 2.74 16.81 5.93
C VAL A 250 4.25 17.06 6.19
N GLY A 251 4.64 18.31 6.33
CA GLY A 251 6.03 18.73 6.57
C GLY A 251 6.92 18.76 5.32
N SER A 252 6.32 18.66 4.12
CA SER A 252 7.09 18.67 2.85
C SER A 252 7.74 20.00 2.54
N GLU A 253 7.18 21.13 2.99
CA GLU A 253 7.73 22.45 2.70
C GLU A 253 9.13 22.64 3.30
N GLU A 254 9.30 22.25 4.55
CA GLU A 254 10.61 22.33 5.22
C GLU A 254 11.60 21.33 4.61
N TYR A 255 11.14 20.10 4.36
CA TYR A 255 11.94 19.09 3.70
C TYR A 255 12.41 19.55 2.32
N TYR A 256 11.51 20.11 1.52
CA TYR A 256 11.80 20.63 0.18
C TYR A 256 12.84 21.76 0.22
N LYS A 257 12.71 22.73 1.15
CA LYS A 257 13.70 23.80 1.34
C LYS A 257 15.09 23.22 1.64
N ARG A 258 15.19 22.25 2.52
CA ARG A 258 16.47 21.60 2.84
C ARG A 258 17.02 20.82 1.65
N LEU A 259 16.16 20.09 0.92
CA LEU A 259 16.56 19.37 -0.29
C LEU A 259 17.15 20.32 -1.33
N VAL A 260 16.42 21.37 -1.69
CA VAL A 260 16.87 22.36 -2.71
C VAL A 260 18.14 23.08 -2.26
N GLY A 261 18.27 23.37 -0.97
CA GLY A 261 19.51 23.97 -0.41
C GLY A 261 20.75 23.11 -0.52
N ASN A 262 20.60 21.78 -0.73
CA ASN A 262 21.71 20.85 -0.94
C ASN A 262 21.92 20.46 -2.41
N ILE A 263 21.07 20.94 -3.32
CA ILE A 263 21.22 20.73 -4.77
C ILE A 263 22.20 21.76 -5.32
N ASN A 264 23.24 21.30 -6.01
CA ASN A 264 24.28 22.13 -6.61
C ASN A 264 24.19 22.20 -8.16
N LYS A 265 23.13 21.62 -8.74
CA LYS A 265 22.84 21.63 -10.17
C LYS A 265 21.59 22.44 -10.50
N ASN A 266 21.49 22.96 -11.71
CA ASN A 266 20.31 23.68 -12.17
C ASN A 266 19.20 22.69 -12.61
N LEU A 267 18.61 21.98 -11.66
CA LEU A 267 17.51 21.03 -11.87
C LEU A 267 16.16 21.76 -11.87
N ASP A 268 15.29 21.41 -12.83
CA ASP A 268 13.88 21.82 -12.80
C ASP A 268 13.14 20.96 -11.76
N ILE A 269 13.16 21.44 -10.50
CA ILE A 269 12.53 20.76 -9.36
C ILE A 269 11.51 21.67 -8.68
N SER A 270 10.35 21.11 -8.39
CA SER A 270 9.27 21.84 -7.70
C SER A 270 8.55 20.95 -6.68
N LEU A 271 7.82 21.58 -5.77
CA LEU A 271 6.93 20.91 -4.83
C LEU A 271 5.51 20.87 -5.43
N SER A 272 4.86 19.70 -5.44
CA SER A 272 3.50 19.60 -5.97
C SER A 272 2.50 20.42 -5.18
N GLU A 273 1.35 20.70 -5.78
CA GLU A 273 0.17 21.14 -5.04
C GLU A 273 -0.29 20.05 -4.05
N LYS A 274 -1.17 20.46 -3.13
CA LYS A 274 -1.81 19.49 -2.24
C LYS A 274 -2.90 18.75 -3.02
N LEU A 275 -2.67 17.46 -3.29
CA LEU A 275 -3.58 16.60 -4.02
C LEU A 275 -4.42 15.73 -3.07
N GLY A 276 -5.67 15.47 -3.43
CA GLY A 276 -6.45 14.38 -2.88
C GLY A 276 -5.90 13.03 -3.32
N ILE A 277 -6.33 11.93 -2.69
CA ILE A 277 -5.76 10.61 -2.99
C ILE A 277 -6.02 10.18 -4.44
N ASN A 278 -7.18 10.48 -4.99
CA ASN A 278 -7.53 10.12 -6.36
C ASN A 278 -6.66 10.86 -7.38
N ASP A 279 -6.49 12.18 -7.19
CA ASP A 279 -5.63 13.00 -8.04
C ASP A 279 -4.16 12.57 -7.89
N PHE A 280 -3.74 12.20 -6.69
CA PHE A 280 -2.38 11.71 -6.46
C PHE A 280 -2.11 10.40 -7.21
N ILE A 281 -3.07 9.45 -7.26
CA ILE A 281 -2.93 8.21 -8.04
C ILE A 281 -2.76 8.53 -9.52
N LEU A 282 -3.63 9.41 -10.06
CA LEU A 282 -3.56 9.84 -11.45
C LEU A 282 -2.24 10.59 -11.74
N PHE A 283 -1.77 11.39 -10.79
CA PHE A 283 -0.48 12.07 -10.90
C PHE A 283 0.70 11.10 -10.95
N VAL A 284 0.71 10.06 -10.09
CA VAL A 284 1.70 8.96 -10.18
C VAL A 284 1.65 8.29 -11.55
N ALA A 285 0.44 8.11 -12.11
CA ALA A 285 0.28 7.48 -13.43
C ALA A 285 0.92 8.28 -14.57
N THR A 286 1.00 9.62 -14.45
CA THR A 286 1.63 10.48 -15.46
C THR A 286 3.15 10.56 -15.36
N ALA A 287 3.76 10.09 -14.27
CA ALA A 287 5.20 10.06 -14.12
C ALA A 287 5.83 9.00 -15.04
N ASP A 288 7.00 9.30 -15.59
CA ASP A 288 7.80 8.33 -16.35
C ASP A 288 8.66 7.47 -15.41
N LEU A 289 9.04 8.04 -14.25
CA LEU A 289 9.85 7.40 -13.23
C LEU A 289 9.41 7.87 -11.84
N VAL A 290 9.36 6.95 -10.89
CA VAL A 290 9.08 7.29 -9.49
C VAL A 290 10.29 6.96 -8.61
N ILE A 291 10.70 7.91 -7.78
CA ILE A 291 11.78 7.75 -6.80
C ILE A 291 11.21 8.00 -5.41
N GLY A 292 11.40 7.09 -4.47
CA GLY A 292 10.88 7.35 -3.14
C GLY A 292 11.14 6.30 -2.08
N VAL A 293 10.66 6.60 -0.88
CA VAL A 293 10.78 5.74 0.29
C VAL A 293 9.59 4.79 0.41
N ASP A 294 9.81 3.61 0.96
CA ASP A 294 8.75 2.63 1.27
C ASP A 294 7.53 3.27 1.94
N GLY A 295 6.40 3.16 1.26
CA GLY A 295 5.14 3.76 1.67
C GLY A 295 4.04 3.63 0.62
N GLY A 296 2.89 4.23 0.89
CA GLY A 296 1.72 4.15 0.01
C GLY A 296 2.00 4.57 -1.45
N ALA A 297 2.82 5.59 -1.66
CA ALA A 297 3.18 6.08 -2.99
C ALA A 297 3.96 5.04 -3.81
N ILE A 298 4.89 4.30 -3.18
CA ILE A 298 5.66 3.23 -3.83
C ILE A 298 4.75 2.06 -4.22
N HIS A 299 3.79 1.71 -3.37
CA HIS A 299 2.83 0.65 -3.70
C HIS A 299 1.87 1.07 -4.82
N ILE A 300 1.46 2.33 -4.88
CA ILE A 300 0.69 2.88 -6.01
C ILE A 300 1.53 2.82 -7.29
N ALA A 301 2.77 3.31 -7.27
CA ALA A 301 3.66 3.30 -8.43
C ALA A 301 3.91 1.88 -8.96
N SER A 302 4.19 0.94 -8.05
CA SER A 302 4.33 -0.50 -8.38
C SER A 302 3.06 -1.06 -9.03
N SER A 303 1.88 -0.69 -8.52
CA SER A 303 0.59 -1.17 -9.04
C SER A 303 0.20 -0.53 -10.37
N LEU A 304 0.77 0.63 -10.68
CA LEU A 304 0.65 1.30 -11.98
C LEU A 304 1.77 0.88 -12.95
N ASN A 305 2.58 -0.08 -12.55
CA ASN A 305 3.70 -0.62 -13.33
C ASN A 305 4.68 0.47 -13.80
N LYS A 306 5.00 1.43 -12.92
CA LYS A 306 5.95 2.50 -13.21
C LYS A 306 7.38 2.06 -12.96
N PRO A 307 8.36 2.49 -13.78
CA PRO A 307 9.77 2.40 -13.41
C PRO A 307 10.01 2.99 -12.03
N LEU A 308 10.77 2.29 -11.16
CA LEU A 308 10.72 2.56 -9.74
C LEU A 308 12.10 2.44 -9.08
N LEU A 309 12.58 3.54 -8.49
CA LEU A 309 13.71 3.53 -7.56
C LEU A 309 13.18 3.68 -6.13
N SER A 310 13.25 2.63 -5.34
CA SER A 310 12.63 2.58 -4.03
C SER A 310 13.62 2.31 -2.90
N PHE A 311 13.48 3.03 -1.80
CA PHE A 311 14.39 3.01 -0.65
C PHE A 311 13.71 2.43 0.59
N TYR A 312 14.32 1.41 1.18
CA TYR A 312 13.76 0.61 2.26
C TYR A 312 14.66 0.58 3.48
N ALA A 313 14.06 0.53 4.66
CA ALA A 313 14.78 0.17 5.88
C ALA A 313 15.28 -1.29 5.78
N ASN A 314 16.38 -1.60 6.45
CA ASN A 314 16.92 -2.96 6.55
C ASN A 314 16.17 -3.77 7.62
N ASP A 315 14.91 -3.99 7.38
CA ASP A 315 14.00 -4.81 8.20
C ASP A 315 13.51 -5.99 7.37
N LYS A 316 14.06 -7.18 7.63
CA LYS A 316 13.75 -8.41 6.89
C LYS A 316 12.25 -8.66 6.79
N TYR A 317 11.52 -8.45 7.88
CA TYR A 317 10.08 -8.69 7.93
C TYR A 317 9.30 -7.77 6.96
N ASN A 318 9.65 -6.48 6.95
CA ASN A 318 9.03 -5.51 6.06
C ASN A 318 9.43 -5.76 4.59
N LEU A 319 10.72 -6.05 4.34
CA LEU A 319 11.23 -6.33 3.01
C LEU A 319 10.53 -7.53 2.36
N CYS A 320 10.45 -8.66 3.05
CA CYS A 320 9.79 -9.85 2.50
C CYS A 320 8.30 -9.61 2.21
N ARG A 321 7.62 -8.86 3.08
CA ARG A 321 6.16 -8.63 2.96
C ARG A 321 5.77 -7.57 1.95
N TRP A 322 6.58 -6.52 1.81
CA TRP A 322 6.19 -5.29 1.14
C TRP A 322 7.10 -4.87 -0.01
N SER A 323 8.00 -5.74 -0.46
CA SER A 323 8.77 -5.46 -1.68
C SER A 323 7.83 -5.22 -2.87
N PRO A 324 8.16 -4.26 -3.76
CA PRO A 324 7.31 -3.97 -4.91
C PRO A 324 7.15 -5.19 -5.81
N LYS A 325 5.92 -5.55 -6.15
CA LYS A 325 5.62 -6.55 -7.19
C LYS A 325 5.21 -5.83 -8.46
N THR A 326 6.18 -5.46 -9.28
CA THR A 326 6.00 -4.81 -10.57
C THR A 326 6.67 -5.61 -11.68
N THR A 327 6.23 -5.43 -12.93
CA THR A 327 6.94 -5.91 -14.14
C THR A 327 7.76 -4.80 -14.77
N ALA A 328 7.58 -3.54 -14.36
CA ALA A 328 8.45 -2.46 -14.77
C ALA A 328 9.84 -2.63 -14.16
N ASP A 329 10.83 -2.06 -14.82
CA ASP A 329 12.19 -2.01 -14.30
C ASP A 329 12.21 -1.28 -12.95
N SER A 330 12.81 -1.91 -11.95
CA SER A 330 12.82 -1.37 -10.60
C SER A 330 14.08 -1.74 -9.84
N LEU A 331 14.58 -0.78 -9.06
CA LEU A 331 15.67 -1.00 -8.11
C LEU A 331 15.18 -0.75 -6.70
N GLN A 332 15.37 -1.74 -5.82
CA GLN A 332 15.10 -1.63 -4.39
C GLN A 332 16.42 -1.47 -3.64
N VAL A 333 16.60 -0.31 -3.01
CA VAL A 333 17.79 0.06 -2.24
C VAL A 333 17.51 -0.13 -0.76
N ILE A 334 18.39 -0.85 -0.07
CA ILE A 334 18.22 -1.18 1.35
C ILE A 334 19.22 -0.38 2.18
N SER A 335 18.74 0.21 3.28
CA SER A 335 19.59 0.92 4.24
C SER A 335 20.70 0.04 4.80
N ASN A 336 21.90 0.60 5.00
CA ASN A 336 23.01 -0.09 5.65
C ASN A 336 22.78 -0.29 7.16
N ILE A 337 21.77 0.39 7.73
CA ILE A 337 21.44 0.28 9.17
C ILE A 337 20.46 -0.87 9.35
N LYS A 338 20.88 -1.92 10.04
CA LYS A 338 20.00 -3.03 10.43
C LYS A 338 19.08 -2.60 11.58
N GLY A 339 17.83 -2.99 11.52
CA GLY A 339 16.92 -2.87 12.66
C GLY A 339 15.56 -2.30 12.35
N SER A 340 15.26 -1.08 12.76
CA SER A 340 13.90 -0.55 12.77
C SER A 340 13.35 -0.22 11.38
N HIS A 341 12.10 -0.58 11.14
CA HIS A 341 11.36 -0.36 9.89
C HIS A 341 11.22 1.12 9.45
N ASN A 342 11.58 2.07 10.30
CA ASN A 342 11.55 3.51 10.01
C ASN A 342 12.93 4.13 9.76
N GLN A 343 14.01 3.35 9.84
CA GLN A 343 15.39 3.82 9.57
C GLN A 343 15.66 3.75 8.05
N THR A 344 15.13 4.71 7.31
CA THR A 344 15.23 4.81 5.85
C THR A 344 16.24 5.89 5.44
N TYR A 345 17.49 5.72 5.87
CA TYR A 345 18.64 6.57 5.57
C TYR A 345 19.93 5.74 5.66
N ASN A 346 21.07 6.34 5.32
CA ASN A 346 22.39 5.70 5.22
C ASN A 346 22.42 4.61 4.12
N PHE A 347 22.12 5.03 2.89
CA PHE A 347 22.14 4.19 1.72
C PHE A 347 23.46 4.23 1.00
N SER A 348 23.85 3.11 0.36
CA SER A 348 24.91 3.10 -0.64
C SER A 348 24.35 3.61 -1.97
N LEU A 349 24.75 4.80 -2.42
CA LEU A 349 24.15 5.47 -3.57
C LEU A 349 24.82 5.19 -4.93
N SER A 350 25.97 4.50 -4.99
CA SER A 350 26.67 4.24 -6.25
C SER A 350 25.82 3.46 -7.27
N GLU A 351 25.18 2.39 -6.85
CA GLU A 351 24.29 1.60 -7.71
C GLU A 351 23.00 2.36 -8.09
N PRO A 352 22.26 2.99 -7.13
CA PRO A 352 21.12 3.83 -7.46
C PRO A 352 21.41 4.97 -8.45
N ILE A 353 22.56 5.64 -8.32
CA ILE A 353 22.99 6.69 -9.25
C ILE A 353 23.19 6.12 -10.66
N LYS A 354 23.91 5.02 -10.79
CA LYS A 354 24.12 4.35 -12.06
C LYS A 354 22.79 3.91 -12.70
N TRP A 355 21.92 3.28 -11.91
CA TRP A 355 20.60 2.84 -12.38
C TRP A 355 19.76 4.03 -12.84
N LEU A 356 19.72 5.13 -12.07
CA LEU A 356 18.96 6.33 -12.40
C LEU A 356 19.39 6.92 -13.75
N ASN A 357 20.70 7.11 -13.96
CA ASN A 357 21.22 7.66 -15.21
C ASN A 357 20.92 6.76 -16.41
N ASN A 358 21.03 5.43 -16.25
CA ASN A 358 20.68 4.48 -17.29
C ASN A 358 19.18 4.55 -17.62
N LYS A 359 18.32 4.62 -16.60
CA LYS A 359 16.87 4.68 -16.78
C LYS A 359 16.42 5.98 -17.46
N ILE A 360 17.01 7.11 -17.10
CA ILE A 360 16.78 8.38 -17.77
C ILE A 360 17.13 8.26 -19.27
N LYS A 361 18.27 7.65 -19.60
CA LYS A 361 18.72 7.43 -20.99
C LYS A 361 17.76 6.53 -21.78
N GLU A 362 17.23 5.48 -21.15
CA GLU A 362 16.24 4.60 -21.78
C GLU A 362 14.94 5.35 -22.08
N ILE A 363 14.38 6.06 -21.08
CA ILE A 363 13.14 6.84 -21.23
C ILE A 363 13.32 7.93 -22.31
N GLU A 364 14.50 8.56 -22.39
CA GLU A 364 14.79 9.56 -23.41
C GLU A 364 14.75 8.99 -24.83
N LYS A 365 15.30 7.78 -25.02
CA LYS A 365 15.24 7.09 -26.32
C LYS A 365 13.80 6.74 -26.70
N ASP A 366 13.00 6.25 -25.75
CA ASP A 366 11.61 5.87 -26.01
C ASP A 366 10.73 7.09 -26.36
N LYS A 367 11.06 8.26 -25.84
CA LYS A 367 10.34 9.54 -26.16
C LYS A 367 10.84 10.21 -27.45
N GLY A 368 12.04 9.88 -27.91
CA GLY A 368 12.64 10.41 -29.13
C GLY A 368 12.27 9.67 -30.40
N ASN A 369 11.69 8.49 -30.25
CA ASN A 369 11.12 7.68 -31.32
C ASN A 369 9.61 7.94 -31.45
#